data_b74a4bf94f221b187f3f790eb621e62b
#
_entry.id   b74a4bf94f221b187f3f790eb621e62b
#
_cell.length_a   1.000
_cell.length_b   1.000
_cell.length_c   1.000
_cell.angle_alpha   90.00
_cell.angle_beta   90.00
_cell.angle_gamma   90.00
#
_symmetry.space_group_name_H-M   'P 1'
#
loop_
_entity.id
_entity.type
_entity.pdbx_description
1 polymer ?
#
loop_
_entity_poly.entity_id
_entity_poly.type
_entity_poly.pdbx_seq_one_letter_code
_entity_poly.pdbx_strand_id
1 'polypeptide(L)'
;LVGSEMCIRDSDISLKKGVYVGLTGPSFETPAEYAFSGRVGGDAIGMSTVPEVIVARHAGLRVFGMSVITNEGYHFADDFVNDGADVIVAANKAAAVMTVLFRELVARI
;
A
#
# COMPACT_ATOMS: atom_id res chain seq x y z
N LEU A 1 17.52 5.80 -0.57
CA LEU A 1 16.70 4.59 -0.88
C LEU A 1 17.51 3.36 -1.32
N VAL A 2 18.81 3.51 -1.63
CA VAL A 2 19.67 2.40 -2.08
C VAL A 2 19.80 1.29 -1.02
N GLY A 3 19.78 1.63 0.28
CA GLY A 3 19.85 0.67 1.37
C GLY A 3 18.59 -0.19 1.54
N SER A 4 17.40 0.37 1.26
CA SER A 4 16.14 -0.34 1.41
C SER A 4 15.91 -1.42 0.33
N GLU A 5 16.40 -1.19 -0.89
CA GLU A 5 16.32 -2.19 -1.96
C GLU A 5 17.24 -3.39 -1.72
N MET A 6 18.41 -3.18 -1.10
CA MET A 6 19.31 -4.27 -0.71
C MET A 6 18.72 -5.14 0.41
N CYS A 7 18.07 -4.54 1.42
CA CYS A 7 17.41 -5.28 2.50
C CYS A 7 16.31 -6.21 1.98
N ILE A 8 15.56 -5.77 0.99
CA ILE A 8 14.49 -6.53 0.36
C ILE A 8 15.03 -7.73 -0.41
N ARG A 9 16.15 -7.57 -1.11
CA ARG A 9 16.79 -8.65 -1.88
C ARG A 9 17.35 -9.76 -1.00
N ASP A 10 17.91 -9.40 0.16
CA ASP A 10 18.54 -10.35 1.08
C ASP A 10 17.51 -11.20 1.87
N SER A 11 16.26 -10.75 1.96
CA SER A 11 15.20 -11.41 2.73
C SER A 11 14.35 -12.42 1.94
N ASP A 12 14.61 -12.60 0.65
CA ASP A 12 13.80 -13.43 -0.27
C ASP A 12 12.31 -13.02 -0.32
N ILE A 13 12.01 -11.78 0.08
CA ILE A 13 10.66 -11.22 0.08
C ILE A 13 10.46 -10.41 -1.19
N SER A 14 9.53 -10.84 -2.03
CA SER A 14 9.18 -10.13 -3.25
C SER A 14 8.27 -8.94 -2.94
N LEU A 15 8.81 -7.72 -3.09
CA LEU A 15 8.03 -6.49 -3.03
C LEU A 15 7.84 -5.90 -4.42
N LYS A 16 6.65 -5.37 -4.65
CA LYS A 16 6.33 -4.61 -5.87
C LYS A 16 6.48 -3.12 -5.60
N LYS A 17 6.85 -2.37 -6.63
CA LYS A 17 6.81 -0.91 -6.63
C LYS A 17 5.60 -0.48 -7.44
N GLY A 18 4.93 0.57 -7.00
CA GLY A 18 3.77 1.09 -7.69
C GLY A 18 3.41 2.50 -7.25
N VAL A 19 2.40 3.04 -7.89
CA VAL A 19 1.83 4.36 -7.62
C VAL A 19 0.63 4.20 -6.70
N TYR A 20 0.69 4.84 -5.54
CA TYR A 20 -0.42 4.88 -4.60
C TYR A 20 -1.27 6.12 -4.83
N VAL A 21 -2.57 5.93 -5.04
CA VAL A 21 -3.56 6.99 -5.19
C VAL A 21 -4.29 7.18 -3.87
N GLY A 22 -4.22 8.39 -3.31
CA GLY A 22 -4.93 8.74 -2.08
C GLY A 22 -6.31 9.32 -2.38
N LEU A 23 -7.33 8.78 -1.76
CA LEU A 23 -8.69 9.32 -1.73
C LEU A 23 -9.11 9.66 -0.30
N THR A 24 -10.16 10.46 -0.17
CA THR A 24 -10.61 10.94 1.13
C THR A 24 -11.43 9.93 1.91
N GLY A 25 -12.05 8.97 1.25
CA GLY A 25 -13.05 8.10 1.88
C GLY A 25 -14.27 8.90 2.37
N PRO A 26 -15.06 8.37 3.33
CA PRO A 26 -14.82 7.17 4.16
C PRO A 26 -15.30 5.84 3.55
N SER A 27 -15.97 5.86 2.41
CA SER A 27 -16.45 4.66 1.71
C SER A 27 -15.36 4.07 0.81
N PHE A 28 -15.50 2.79 0.49
CA PHE A 28 -14.74 2.18 -0.60
C PHE A 28 -15.09 2.84 -1.93
N GLU A 29 -14.17 2.73 -2.87
CA GLU A 29 -14.26 3.33 -4.18
C GLU A 29 -15.35 2.68 -5.04
N THR A 30 -15.99 3.50 -5.84
CA THR A 30 -16.88 3.04 -6.90
C THR A 30 -16.10 2.42 -8.07
N PRO A 31 -16.74 1.58 -8.89
CA PRO A 31 -16.11 1.06 -10.12
C PRO A 31 -15.53 2.15 -11.03
N ALA A 32 -16.17 3.31 -11.11
CA ALA A 32 -15.70 4.42 -11.92
C ALA A 32 -14.43 5.06 -11.34
N GLU A 33 -14.31 5.15 -10.01
CA GLU A 33 -13.11 5.66 -9.34
C GLU A 33 -11.94 4.70 -9.50
N TYR A 34 -12.15 3.39 -9.42
CA TYR A 34 -11.11 2.40 -9.75
C TYR A 34 -10.64 2.54 -11.20
N ALA A 35 -11.57 2.60 -12.14
CA ALA A 35 -11.23 2.76 -13.55
C ALA A 35 -10.50 4.08 -13.84
N PHE A 36 -10.88 5.16 -13.20
CA PHE A 36 -10.20 6.46 -13.31
C PHE A 36 -8.78 6.37 -12.75
N SER A 37 -8.62 5.85 -11.55
CA SER A 37 -7.32 5.73 -10.87
C SER A 37 -6.33 4.90 -11.68
N GLY A 38 -6.77 3.77 -12.25
CA GLY A 38 -5.92 2.97 -13.14
C GLY A 38 -5.53 3.71 -14.43
N ARG A 39 -6.44 4.50 -15.03
CA ARG A 39 -6.15 5.28 -16.24
C ARG A 39 -5.12 6.38 -16.02
N VAL A 40 -5.06 6.96 -14.84
CA VAL A 40 -4.04 7.97 -14.49
C VAL A 40 -2.73 7.35 -13.98
N GLY A 41 -2.61 6.03 -14.03
CA GLY A 41 -1.38 5.30 -13.69
C GLY A 41 -1.27 4.88 -12.23
N GLY A 42 -2.38 4.80 -11.50
CA GLY A 42 -2.42 4.26 -10.14
C GLY A 42 -2.38 2.74 -10.13
N ASP A 43 -1.59 2.16 -9.24
CA ASP A 43 -1.47 0.72 -9.02
C ASP A 43 -2.17 0.27 -7.74
N ALA A 44 -2.27 1.17 -6.78
CA ALA A 44 -2.97 0.95 -5.51
C ALA A 44 -3.75 2.20 -5.10
N ILE A 45 -4.83 2.01 -4.37
CA ILE A 45 -5.71 3.08 -3.93
C ILE A 45 -6.06 2.90 -2.46
N GLY A 46 -6.23 3.99 -1.74
CA GLY A 46 -6.64 3.96 -0.34
C GLY A 46 -6.78 5.34 0.27
N MET A 47 -7.15 5.38 1.55
CA MET A 47 -7.56 6.58 2.28
C MET A 47 -6.47 7.15 3.20
N SER A 48 -5.24 6.62 3.14
CA SER A 48 -4.13 7.01 4.02
C SER A 48 -2.88 7.36 3.21
N THR A 49 -1.75 7.47 3.89
CA THR A 49 -0.40 7.54 3.31
C THR A 49 -0.08 8.86 2.62
N VAL A 50 -0.91 9.36 1.69
CA VAL A 50 -0.62 10.57 0.91
C VAL A 50 -0.53 11.82 1.79
N PRO A 51 -1.47 12.11 2.71
CA PRO A 51 -1.37 13.26 3.60
C PRO A 51 -0.12 13.21 4.49
N GLU A 52 0.19 12.03 5.04
CA GLU A 52 1.36 11.83 5.89
C GLU A 52 2.67 12.04 5.11
N VAL A 53 2.74 11.53 3.89
CA VAL A 53 3.90 11.71 3.01
C VAL A 53 4.11 13.18 2.67
N ILE A 54 3.04 13.91 2.34
CA ILE A 54 3.12 15.33 2.02
C ILE A 54 3.69 16.11 3.20
N VAL A 55 3.15 15.92 4.40
CA VAL A 55 3.61 16.62 5.61
C VAL A 55 5.04 16.24 5.97
N ALA A 56 5.38 14.96 5.94
CA ALA A 56 6.72 14.48 6.25
C ALA A 56 7.76 15.03 5.26
N ARG A 57 7.45 15.04 3.97
CA ARG A 57 8.34 15.60 2.94
C ARG A 57 8.49 17.11 3.06
N HIS A 58 7.42 17.81 3.38
CA HIS A 58 7.48 19.26 3.67
C HIS A 58 8.38 19.55 4.86
N ALA A 59 8.34 18.72 5.90
CA ALA A 59 9.21 18.81 7.08
C ALA A 59 10.66 18.32 6.84
N GLY A 60 11.03 17.95 5.62
CA GLY A 60 12.37 17.49 5.26
C GLY A 60 12.70 16.05 5.68
N LEU A 61 11.73 15.29 6.13
CA LEU A 61 11.93 13.90 6.57
C LEU A 61 12.15 12.96 5.38
N ARG A 62 12.95 11.92 5.61
CA ARG A 62 13.02 10.77 4.70
C ARG A 62 11.78 9.91 4.93
N VAL A 63 11.15 9.47 3.85
CA VAL A 63 9.91 8.69 3.91
C VAL A 63 10.10 7.36 3.21
N PHE A 64 9.67 6.30 3.85
CA PHE A 64 9.45 4.99 3.28
C PHE A 64 8.00 4.60 3.53
N GLY A 65 7.29 4.19 2.50
CA GLY A 65 5.90 3.73 2.58
C GLY A 65 5.78 2.32 2.04
N MET A 66 4.97 1.50 2.70
CA MET A 66 4.62 0.16 2.26
C MET A 66 3.15 -0.09 2.52
N SER A 67 2.46 -0.64 1.54
CA SER A 67 1.04 -0.98 1.63
C SER A 67 0.82 -2.48 1.48
N VAL A 68 -0.07 -3.03 2.28
CA VAL A 68 -0.62 -4.36 2.09
C VAL A 68 -1.85 -4.23 1.21
N ILE A 69 -1.84 -4.88 0.05
CA ILE A 69 -3.01 -4.94 -0.81
C ILE A 69 -3.98 -5.97 -0.24
N THR A 70 -5.14 -5.51 0.16
CA THR A 70 -6.14 -6.32 0.85
C THR A 70 -7.27 -6.78 -0.05
N ASN A 71 -7.54 -6.01 -1.08
CA ASN A 71 -8.64 -6.23 -2.02
C ASN A 71 -8.17 -5.92 -3.44
N GLU A 72 -8.74 -6.59 -4.42
CA GLU A 72 -8.54 -6.29 -5.84
C GLU A 72 -9.69 -5.45 -6.36
N GLY A 73 -9.39 -4.25 -6.88
CA GLY A 73 -10.38 -3.27 -7.31
C GLY A 73 -11.00 -3.50 -8.70
N TYR A 74 -10.63 -4.57 -9.40
CA TYR A 74 -11.03 -4.79 -10.80
C TYR A 74 -12.16 -5.82 -11.01
N HIS A 75 -12.65 -6.45 -9.97
CA HIS A 75 -13.75 -7.40 -10.09
C HIS A 75 -15.09 -6.66 -10.04
N PHE A 76 -15.59 -6.28 -11.20
CA PHE A 76 -16.93 -5.67 -11.39
C PHE A 76 -18.02 -6.72 -11.58
N ALA A 77 -17.92 -7.85 -10.90
CA ALA A 77 -19.07 -8.76 -10.85
C ALA A 77 -20.19 -8.12 -10.02
N ASP A 78 -21.43 -8.28 -10.44
CA ASP A 78 -22.60 -7.68 -9.78
C ASP A 78 -22.77 -8.14 -8.31
N ASP A 79 -22.05 -9.19 -7.91
CA ASP A 79 -22.02 -9.80 -6.59
C ASP A 79 -20.74 -9.46 -5.78
N PHE A 80 -19.85 -8.62 -6.29
CA PHE A 80 -18.64 -8.25 -5.60
C PHE A 80 -18.93 -7.29 -4.42
N VAL A 81 -18.70 -7.78 -3.22
CA VAL A 81 -18.81 -6.99 -1.98
C VAL A 81 -17.41 -6.85 -1.36
N ASN A 82 -16.94 -5.61 -1.24
CA ASN A 82 -15.76 -5.32 -0.42
C ASN A 82 -16.15 -5.44 1.05
N ASP A 83 -15.65 -6.48 1.73
CA ASP A 83 -15.88 -6.67 3.15
C ASP A 83 -14.63 -6.26 3.95
N GLY A 84 -14.85 -5.47 5.01
CA GLY A 84 -13.80 -5.11 5.96
C GLY A 84 -13.16 -6.31 6.68
N ALA A 85 -13.83 -7.46 6.72
CA ALA A 85 -13.27 -8.69 7.26
C ALA A 85 -12.08 -9.20 6.43
N ASP A 86 -12.13 -9.10 5.11
CA ASP A 86 -11.05 -9.50 4.21
C ASP A 86 -9.78 -8.67 4.43
N VAL A 87 -9.94 -7.40 4.76
CA VAL A 87 -8.84 -6.50 5.11
C VAL A 87 -8.07 -7.02 6.32
N ILE A 88 -8.79 -7.45 7.37
CA ILE A 88 -8.18 -7.98 8.60
C ILE A 88 -7.43 -9.29 8.30
N VAL A 89 -8.01 -10.18 7.51
CA VAL A 89 -7.40 -11.45 7.13
C VAL A 89 -6.11 -11.21 6.33
N ALA A 90 -6.14 -10.33 5.35
CA ALA A 90 -4.96 -9.99 4.55
C ALA A 90 -3.87 -9.32 5.39
N ALA A 91 -4.24 -8.39 6.29
CA ALA A 91 -3.30 -7.75 7.20
C ALA A 91 -2.61 -8.75 8.13
N ASN A 92 -3.36 -9.70 8.71
CA ASN A 92 -2.80 -10.73 9.57
C ASN A 92 -1.83 -11.66 8.83
N LYS A 93 -2.12 -12.02 7.58
CA LYS A 93 -1.19 -12.81 6.75
C LYS A 93 0.11 -12.06 6.46
N ALA A 94 0.02 -10.76 6.23
CA ALA A 94 1.19 -9.93 5.92
C ALA A 94 2.02 -9.57 7.16
N ALA A 95 1.46 -9.62 8.37
CA ALA A 95 2.07 -9.10 9.59
C ALA A 95 3.46 -9.69 9.88
N ALA A 96 3.64 -11.00 9.69
CA ALA A 96 4.92 -11.66 9.92
C ALA A 96 6.01 -11.15 8.97
N VAL A 97 5.69 -11.05 7.69
CA VAL A 97 6.59 -10.56 6.63
C VAL A 97 6.93 -9.09 6.89
N MET A 98 5.93 -8.27 7.17
CA MET A 98 6.12 -6.85 7.46
C MET A 98 7.00 -6.64 8.70
N THR A 99 6.83 -7.44 9.74
CA THR A 99 7.65 -7.36 10.96
C THR A 99 9.13 -7.58 10.65
N VAL A 100 9.45 -8.59 9.85
CA VAL A 100 10.83 -8.85 9.44
C VAL A 100 11.39 -7.69 8.62
N LEU A 101 10.65 -7.23 7.62
CA LEU A 101 11.07 -6.13 6.75
C LEU A 101 11.34 -4.84 7.52
N PHE A 102 10.41 -4.43 8.39
CA PHE A 102 10.59 -3.21 9.16
C PHE A 102 11.75 -3.31 10.15
N ARG A 103 11.90 -4.46 10.80
CA ARG A 103 13.05 -4.68 11.70
C ARG A 103 14.38 -4.55 10.98
N GLU A 104 14.51 -5.19 9.81
CA GLU A 104 15.72 -5.10 9.00
C GLU A 104 15.95 -3.68 8.45
N LEU A 105 14.89 -3.00 8.04
CA LEU A 105 14.98 -1.63 7.56
C LEU A 105 15.48 -0.70 8.67
N VAL A 106 14.89 -0.76 9.86
CA VAL A 106 15.26 0.09 11.01
C VAL A 106 16.69 -0.20 11.48
N ALA A 107 17.14 -1.44 11.42
CA ALA A 107 18.49 -1.81 11.81
C ALA A 107 19.58 -1.25 10.86
N ARG A 108 19.21 -0.78 9.67
CA ARG A 108 20.16 -0.32 8.62
C ARG A 108 20.08 1.17 8.31
N ILE A 109 19.21 1.93 8.98
CA ILE A 109 19.11 3.39 8.86
C ILE A 109 19.65 4.09 10.10
#